data_56e669f71697082c16e88fc84efe520c
#
_entry.id   56e669f71697082c16e88fc84efe520c
#
_cell.length_a   1.000
_cell.length_b   1.000
_cell.length_c   1.000
_cell.angle_alpha   90.00
_cell.angle_beta   90.00
_cell.angle_gamma   90.00
#
_symmetry.space_group_name_H-M   'P 1'
#
loop_
_entity.id
_entity.type
_entity.pdbx_description
1 polymer ?
#
loop_
_entity_poly.entity_id
_entity_poly.type
_entity_poly.pdbx_seq_one_letter_code
_entity_poly.pdbx_strand_id
1 'polypeptide(L)'
;MEHTVIDKVALINISNRKVLSTLSKSKNKLYFPGGKRENNESDLECLKREIFEELNVHIIDGTVSFFGCFEAPADGRKEGVVVQMLCYIAEFEGALIASNEIESFEWITYKDKHRTSPVDHLILEQLKSFKLID
;
A
#
# COMPACT_ATOMS: atom_id res chain seq x y z
N MET A 1 -19.28 -1.03 -21.30
CA MET A 1 -18.44 0.09 -20.88
C MET A 1 -17.11 -0.43 -20.39
N GLU A 2 -16.03 0.13 -20.87
CA GLU A 2 -14.71 -0.32 -20.51
C GLU A 2 -14.26 0.30 -19.17
N HIS A 3 -13.55 -0.49 -18.39
CA HIS A 3 -12.92 -0.02 -17.16
C HIS A 3 -11.41 0.06 -17.36
N THR A 4 -10.82 1.15 -16.89
CA THR A 4 -9.38 1.23 -16.80
C THR A 4 -8.97 0.71 -15.42
N VAL A 5 -8.07 -0.28 -15.41
CA VAL A 5 -7.59 -0.86 -14.17
C VAL A 5 -6.17 -0.35 -13.91
N ILE A 6 -5.99 0.24 -12.74
CA ILE A 6 -4.65 0.63 -12.25
C ILE A 6 -4.17 -0.52 -11.38
N ASP A 7 -3.16 -1.25 -11.87
CA ASP A 7 -2.62 -2.44 -11.20
C ASP A 7 -1.46 -2.05 -10.29
N LYS A 8 -1.67 -2.20 -8.99
CA LYS A 8 -0.68 -1.85 -7.97
C LYS A 8 -0.34 -3.03 -7.08
N VAL A 9 0.88 -3.00 -6.54
CA VAL A 9 1.32 -3.93 -5.51
C VAL A 9 1.65 -3.11 -4.27
N ALA A 10 1.19 -3.54 -3.11
CA ALA A 10 1.35 -2.78 -1.87
C ALA A 10 1.88 -3.64 -0.73
N LEU A 11 2.60 -2.98 0.15
CA LEU A 11 3.16 -3.58 1.37
C LEU A 11 2.20 -3.38 2.54
N ILE A 12 1.95 -4.47 3.27
CA ILE A 12 1.33 -4.41 4.58
C ILE A 12 2.40 -4.78 5.60
N ASN A 13 2.83 -3.80 6.37
CA ASN A 13 3.79 -4.03 7.45
C ASN A 13 3.16 -3.58 8.76
N ILE A 14 3.07 -4.49 9.71
CA ILE A 14 2.38 -4.25 10.98
C ILE A 14 3.39 -4.26 12.11
N SER A 15 3.33 -3.25 12.97
CA SER A 15 4.16 -3.15 14.15
C SER A 15 3.32 -2.55 15.29
N ASN A 16 3.33 -3.19 16.44
CA ASN A 16 2.57 -2.73 17.62
C ASN A 16 1.09 -2.50 17.30
N ARG A 17 0.50 -3.39 16.50
CA ARG A 17 -0.90 -3.37 16.08
C ARG A 17 -1.27 -2.13 15.28
N LYS A 18 -0.29 -1.56 14.58
CA LYS A 18 -0.48 -0.45 13.64
C LYS A 18 0.12 -0.84 12.31
N VAL A 19 -0.41 -0.27 11.24
CA VAL A 19 0.07 -0.58 9.89
C VAL A 19 0.71 0.65 9.25
N LEU A 20 1.78 0.41 8.50
CA LEU A 20 2.56 1.47 7.84
C LEU A 20 1.77 2.07 6.69
N SER A 21 1.71 3.40 6.64
CA SER A 21 1.04 4.15 5.58
C SER A 21 1.90 5.35 5.16
N THR A 22 1.65 5.89 3.97
CA THR A 22 2.44 7.00 3.43
C THR A 22 1.57 8.14 2.95
N LEU A 23 2.14 9.35 2.95
CA LEU A 23 1.54 10.53 2.33
C LEU A 23 2.44 11.00 1.21
N SER A 24 1.90 11.10 0.00
CA SER A 24 2.63 11.62 -1.15
C SER A 24 2.52 13.14 -1.19
N LYS A 25 3.57 13.80 -1.72
CA LYS A 25 3.65 15.27 -1.78
C LYS A 25 2.49 15.93 -2.51
N SER A 26 1.91 15.23 -3.49
CA SER A 26 0.81 15.77 -4.30
C SER A 26 -0.56 15.27 -3.88
N LYS A 27 -0.65 14.52 -2.78
CA LYS A 27 -1.89 13.89 -2.33
C LYS A 27 -2.30 14.42 -0.96
N ASN A 28 -3.60 14.29 -0.66
CA ASN A 28 -4.16 14.66 0.63
C ASN A 28 -4.69 13.47 1.42
N LYS A 29 -4.49 12.26 0.91
CA LYS A 29 -4.90 11.03 1.59
C LYS A 29 -3.73 10.10 1.76
N LEU A 30 -3.81 9.26 2.78
CA LEU A 30 -2.81 8.24 3.05
C LEU A 30 -3.02 7.05 2.13
N TYR A 31 -1.91 6.40 1.74
CA TYR A 31 -1.90 5.20 0.91
C TYR A 31 -0.93 4.19 1.50
N PHE A 32 -1.26 2.91 1.39
CA PHE A 32 -0.28 1.87 1.70
C PHE A 32 0.93 2.03 0.78
N PRO A 33 2.14 1.79 1.30
CA PRO A 33 3.35 1.88 0.46
C PRO A 33 3.30 0.90 -0.68
N GLY A 34 3.77 1.32 -1.86
CA GLY A 34 3.77 0.50 -3.06
C GLY A 34 3.46 1.33 -4.28
N GLY A 35 3.17 0.68 -5.37
CA GLY A 35 2.88 1.42 -6.59
C GLY A 35 2.59 0.53 -7.78
N LYS A 36 2.61 1.16 -8.95
CA LYS A 36 2.25 0.49 -10.21
C LYS A 36 3.34 -0.47 -10.66
N ARG A 37 2.89 -1.61 -11.16
CA ARG A 37 3.77 -2.58 -11.81
C ARG A 37 4.37 -1.94 -13.07
N GLU A 38 5.64 -2.14 -13.29
CA GLU A 38 6.33 -1.68 -14.50
C GLU A 38 6.73 -2.89 -15.34
N ASN A 39 6.52 -2.75 -16.66
CA ASN A 39 6.91 -3.76 -17.64
C ASN A 39 6.48 -5.17 -17.19
N ASN A 40 7.41 -6.10 -17.16
CA ASN A 40 7.14 -7.50 -16.85
C ASN A 40 7.55 -7.85 -15.41
N GLU A 41 7.49 -6.90 -14.50
CA GLU A 41 7.82 -7.17 -13.10
C GLU A 41 6.89 -8.22 -12.50
N SER A 42 7.45 -9.13 -11.71
CA SER A 42 6.65 -9.96 -10.83
C SER A 42 6.15 -9.09 -9.68
N ASP A 43 5.19 -9.61 -8.92
CA ASP A 43 4.70 -8.91 -7.73
C ASP A 43 5.83 -8.57 -6.78
N LEU A 44 6.72 -9.53 -6.52
CA LEU A 44 7.83 -9.32 -5.59
C LEU A 44 8.82 -8.28 -6.10
N GLU A 45 9.13 -8.32 -7.41
CA GLU A 45 10.01 -7.32 -8.01
C GLU A 45 9.43 -5.92 -7.89
N CYS A 46 8.14 -5.78 -8.18
CA CYS A 46 7.45 -4.50 -8.07
C CYS A 46 7.44 -4.01 -6.62
N LEU A 47 7.12 -4.90 -5.68
CA LEU A 47 7.08 -4.55 -4.26
C LEU A 47 8.44 -4.06 -3.77
N LYS A 48 9.51 -4.80 -4.07
CA LYS A 48 10.87 -4.44 -3.66
C LYS A 48 11.28 -3.09 -4.23
N ARG A 49 11.04 -2.87 -5.51
CA ARG A 49 11.42 -1.62 -6.17
C ARG A 49 10.67 -0.44 -5.59
N GLU A 50 9.36 -0.54 -5.49
CA GLU A 50 8.52 0.56 -4.97
C GLU A 50 8.87 0.90 -3.52
N ILE A 51 9.05 -0.12 -2.67
CA ILE A 51 9.36 0.13 -1.26
C ILE A 51 10.74 0.76 -1.11
N PHE A 52 11.71 0.34 -1.90
CA PHE A 52 13.02 0.98 -1.87
C PHE A 52 12.95 2.43 -2.34
N GLU A 53 12.22 2.70 -3.42
CA GLU A 53 12.07 4.06 -3.94
C GLU A 53 11.37 4.98 -2.94
N GLU A 54 10.33 4.49 -2.29
CA GLU A 54 9.50 5.30 -1.40
C GLU A 54 10.06 5.46 0.00
N LEU A 55 10.66 4.41 0.56
CA LEU A 55 11.00 4.37 1.98
C LEU A 55 12.46 3.98 2.26
N ASN A 56 13.24 3.71 1.22
CA ASN A 56 14.67 3.43 1.32
C ASN A 56 15.00 2.19 2.18
N VAL A 57 14.12 1.21 2.20
CA VAL A 57 14.33 -0.05 2.91
C VAL A 57 14.22 -1.23 1.97
N HIS A 58 14.72 -2.39 2.40
CA HIS A 58 14.74 -3.61 1.61
C HIS A 58 13.80 -4.65 2.20
N ILE A 59 12.89 -5.15 1.36
CA ILE A 59 11.99 -6.25 1.75
C ILE A 59 12.82 -7.51 1.97
N ILE A 60 12.53 -8.23 3.04
CA ILE A 60 13.18 -9.50 3.36
C ILE A 60 12.40 -10.63 2.68
N ASP A 61 13.00 -11.24 1.66
CA ASP A 61 12.32 -12.18 0.76
C ASP A 61 11.55 -13.29 1.47
N GLY A 62 12.16 -13.94 2.42
CA GLY A 62 11.54 -15.09 3.11
C GLY A 62 10.34 -14.74 3.97
N THR A 63 10.02 -13.46 4.14
CA THR A 63 8.92 -13.01 4.98
C THR A 63 7.67 -12.67 4.19
N VAL A 64 7.74 -12.68 2.87
CA VAL A 64 6.65 -12.20 2.01
C VAL A 64 5.52 -13.20 1.94
N SER A 65 4.30 -12.74 2.23
CA SER A 65 3.11 -13.58 2.25
C SER A 65 1.94 -12.82 1.62
N PHE A 66 1.26 -13.44 0.67
CA PHE A 66 0.13 -12.80 0.01
C PHE A 66 -1.04 -12.61 0.99
N PHE A 67 -1.54 -11.38 1.08
CA PHE A 67 -2.66 -11.06 1.97
C PHE A 67 -3.99 -11.04 1.23
N GLY A 68 -4.04 -10.45 0.05
CA GLY A 68 -5.27 -10.37 -0.70
C GLY A 68 -5.21 -9.40 -1.86
N CYS A 69 -6.26 -9.46 -2.68
CA CYS A 69 -6.45 -8.54 -3.81
C CYS A 69 -7.69 -7.71 -3.54
N PHE A 70 -7.57 -6.40 -3.65
CA PHE A 70 -8.64 -5.46 -3.34
C PHE A 70 -8.87 -4.52 -4.51
N GLU A 71 -10.13 -4.21 -4.81
CA GLU A 71 -10.48 -3.31 -5.89
C GLU A 71 -11.46 -2.26 -5.39
N ALA A 72 -11.25 -1.02 -5.86
CA ALA A 72 -12.13 0.08 -5.54
C ALA A 72 -12.00 1.16 -6.60
N PRO A 73 -13.00 2.06 -6.73
CA PRO A 73 -12.85 3.21 -7.63
C PRO A 73 -11.62 4.02 -7.25
N ALA A 74 -10.92 4.51 -8.27
CA ALA A 74 -9.71 5.31 -8.05
C ALA A 74 -10.07 6.66 -7.44
N ASP A 75 -9.29 7.07 -6.43
CA ASP A 75 -9.49 8.35 -5.76
C ASP A 75 -9.22 9.51 -6.71
N GLY A 76 -10.17 10.44 -6.80
CA GLY A 76 -10.02 11.64 -7.63
C GLY A 76 -9.98 11.41 -9.13
N ARG A 77 -10.31 10.20 -9.58
CA ARG A 77 -10.33 9.86 -11.00
C ARG A 77 -11.74 9.84 -11.55
N LYS A 78 -11.84 9.82 -12.88
CA LYS A 78 -13.12 9.71 -13.56
C LYS A 78 -13.76 8.36 -13.29
N GLU A 79 -15.09 8.33 -13.45
CA GLU A 79 -15.86 7.10 -13.42
C GLU A 79 -15.25 6.07 -14.39
N GLY A 80 -15.24 4.82 -13.99
CA GLY A 80 -14.70 3.74 -14.81
C GLY A 80 -13.23 3.44 -14.56
N VAL A 81 -12.55 4.21 -13.70
CA VAL A 81 -11.17 3.92 -13.32
C VAL A 81 -11.17 3.22 -11.97
N VAL A 82 -10.58 2.03 -11.94
CA VAL A 82 -10.56 1.16 -10.76
C VAL A 82 -9.10 0.89 -10.37
N VAL A 83 -8.81 0.93 -9.08
CA VAL A 83 -7.52 0.48 -8.55
C VAL A 83 -7.67 -0.98 -8.13
N GLN A 84 -6.78 -1.83 -8.63
CA GLN A 84 -6.62 -3.21 -8.17
C GLN A 84 -5.32 -3.26 -7.41
N MET A 85 -5.38 -3.65 -6.14
CA MET A 85 -4.21 -3.66 -5.28
C MET A 85 -3.94 -5.06 -4.77
N LEU A 86 -2.78 -5.61 -5.15
CA LEU A 86 -2.29 -6.89 -4.66
C LEU A 86 -1.45 -6.60 -3.42
N CYS A 87 -1.90 -7.08 -2.27
CA CYS A 87 -1.30 -6.76 -0.99
C CYS A 87 -0.50 -7.93 -0.43
N TYR A 88 0.72 -7.64 0.01
CA TYR A 88 1.61 -8.62 0.61
C TYR A 88 2.04 -8.16 2.00
N ILE A 89 1.96 -9.06 2.97
CA ILE A 89 2.54 -8.83 4.29
C ILE A 89 4.02 -9.19 4.17
N ALA A 90 4.90 -8.31 4.65
CA ALA A 90 6.34 -8.58 4.59
C ALA A 90 7.07 -7.76 5.64
N GLU A 91 8.25 -8.25 6.01
CA GLU A 91 9.19 -7.52 6.86
C GLU A 91 10.23 -6.85 5.98
N PHE A 92 10.88 -5.84 6.53
CA PHE A 92 11.95 -5.12 5.82
C PHE A 92 13.11 -4.88 6.76
N GLU A 93 14.26 -4.55 6.17
CA GLU A 93 15.44 -4.15 6.92
C GLU A 93 15.90 -2.77 6.45
N GLY A 94 16.49 -2.03 7.37
CA GLY A 94 16.92 -0.66 7.12
C GLY A 94 16.04 0.33 7.88
N ALA A 95 16.45 1.60 7.87
CA ALA A 95 15.71 2.68 8.52
C ALA A 95 14.77 3.33 7.51
N LEU A 96 13.51 3.51 7.89
CA LEU A 96 12.52 4.16 7.02
C LEU A 96 12.88 5.62 6.79
N ILE A 97 13.00 6.00 5.52
CA ILE A 97 13.27 7.38 5.11
C ILE A 97 12.33 7.70 3.96
N ALA A 98 11.41 8.66 4.19
CA ALA A 98 10.50 9.11 3.12
C ALA A 98 11.33 9.69 1.97
N SER A 99 11.14 9.18 0.77
CA SER A 99 11.97 9.50 -0.40
C SER A 99 11.11 9.74 -1.63
N ASN A 100 11.70 10.43 -2.62
CA ASN A 100 11.05 10.73 -3.90
C ASN A 100 9.71 11.44 -3.69
N GLU A 101 8.60 10.90 -4.22
CA GLU A 101 7.29 11.55 -4.09
C GLU A 101 6.66 11.40 -2.71
N ILE A 102 7.26 10.64 -1.82
CA ILE A 102 6.70 10.45 -0.47
C ILE A 102 7.14 11.59 0.45
N GLU A 103 6.17 12.29 1.01
CA GLU A 103 6.42 13.37 1.94
C GLU A 103 6.70 12.86 3.35
N SER A 104 5.90 11.87 3.79
CA SER A 104 6.00 11.33 5.14
C SER A 104 5.40 9.95 5.22
N PHE A 105 5.69 9.24 6.30
CA PHE A 105 5.06 7.97 6.61
C PHE A 105 4.54 8.02 8.05
N GLU A 106 3.55 7.20 8.36
CA GLU A 106 3.07 7.07 9.73
C GLU A 106 2.47 5.68 9.93
N TRP A 107 2.39 5.29 11.18
CA TRP A 107 1.79 4.04 11.60
C TRP A 107 0.35 4.33 12.02
N ILE A 108 -0.63 3.69 11.36
CA ILE A 108 -2.04 4.01 11.54
C ILE A 108 -2.83 2.82 12.06
N THR A 109 -4.02 3.11 12.59
CA THR A 109 -4.96 2.10 13.04
C THR A 109 -6.27 2.26 12.27
N TYR A 110 -7.25 1.42 12.57
CA TYR A 110 -8.55 1.49 11.92
C TYR A 110 -9.24 2.85 12.11
N LYS A 111 -8.93 3.55 13.19
CA LYS A 111 -9.49 4.90 13.43
C LYS A 111 -9.10 5.89 12.34
N ASP A 112 -8.01 5.64 11.65
CA ASP A 112 -7.51 6.53 10.61
C ASP A 112 -8.10 6.23 9.23
N LYS A 113 -9.05 5.30 9.13
CA LYS A 113 -9.61 4.88 7.85
C LYS A 113 -10.09 6.06 7.00
N HIS A 114 -10.73 7.04 7.64
CA HIS A 114 -11.26 8.22 6.94
C HIS A 114 -10.17 9.08 6.29
N ARG A 115 -8.92 8.90 6.65
CA ARG A 115 -7.78 9.63 6.10
C ARG A 115 -7.15 8.92 4.90
N THR A 116 -7.64 7.75 4.55
CA THR A 116 -7.03 6.89 3.53
C THR A 116 -7.85 6.85 2.24
N SER A 117 -7.25 6.31 1.19
CA SER A 117 -7.91 6.16 -0.11
C SER A 117 -9.01 5.08 -0.08
N PRO A 118 -9.93 5.09 -1.07
CA PRO A 118 -11.03 4.10 -1.10
C PRO A 118 -10.59 2.65 -1.03
N VAL A 119 -9.54 2.25 -1.76
CA VAL A 119 -9.10 0.85 -1.75
C VAL A 119 -8.51 0.49 -0.38
N ASP A 120 -7.85 1.45 0.27
CA ASP A 120 -7.26 1.23 1.59
C ASP A 120 -8.34 1.01 2.66
N HIS A 121 -9.54 1.57 2.47
CA HIS A 121 -10.67 1.29 3.38
C HIS A 121 -10.96 -0.20 3.48
N LEU A 122 -10.97 -0.89 2.34
CA LEU A 122 -11.25 -2.32 2.28
C LEU A 122 -10.15 -3.11 2.97
N ILE A 123 -8.90 -2.70 2.77
CA ILE A 123 -7.75 -3.37 3.37
C ILE A 123 -7.77 -3.21 4.88
N LEU A 124 -8.02 -1.97 5.36
CA LEU A 124 -8.08 -1.69 6.80
C LEU A 124 -9.22 -2.48 7.46
N GLU A 125 -10.36 -2.61 6.79
CA GLU A 125 -11.48 -3.40 7.31
C GLU A 125 -11.09 -4.85 7.45
N GLN A 126 -10.38 -5.41 6.48
CA GLN A 126 -9.93 -6.79 6.53
C GLN A 126 -8.91 -7.00 7.66
N LEU A 127 -7.95 -6.07 7.79
CA LEU A 127 -6.95 -6.13 8.85
C LEU A 127 -7.61 -6.06 10.23
N LYS A 128 -8.60 -5.20 10.37
CA LYS A 128 -9.34 -5.06 11.64
C LYS A 128 -10.14 -6.32 11.94
N SER A 129 -10.81 -6.88 10.94
CA SER A 129 -11.62 -8.09 11.12
C SER A 129 -10.76 -9.28 11.55
N PHE A 130 -9.51 -9.35 11.08
CA PHE A 130 -8.56 -10.39 11.48
C PHE A 130 -7.84 -10.06 12.79
N LYS A 131 -8.17 -8.92 13.42
CA LYS A 131 -7.58 -8.48 14.69
C LYS A 131 -6.07 -8.28 14.59
N LEU A 132 -5.59 -7.86 13.44
CA LEU A 132 -4.16 -7.59 13.22
C LEU A 132 -3.79 -6.17 13.61
N ILE A 133 -4.74 -5.24 13.60
CA ILE A 133 -4.52 -3.85 13.98
C ILE A 133 -5.61 -3.41 14.98
N ASP A 134 -5.29 -2.36 15.71
CA ASP A 134 -6.26 -1.70 16.59
C ASP A 134 -7.23 -0.83 15.81
#